data_df0034a1f47db4ff62e47288bcf364d5
#
_entry.id   df0034a1f47db4ff62e47288bcf364d5
#
_cell.length_a   1.000
_cell.length_b   1.000
_cell.length_c   1.000
_cell.angle_alpha   90.00
_cell.angle_beta   90.00
_cell.angle_gamma   90.00
#
_symmetry.space_group_name_H-M   'P 1'
#
loop_
_entity.id
_entity.type
_entity.pdbx_description
1 polymer ?
#
loop_
_entity_poly.entity_id
_entity_poly.type
_entity_poly.pdbx_seq_one_letter_code
_entity_poly.pdbx_strand_id
1 'polypeptide(L)'
;MNAENIVGADLGLITPNRARQATENLLDFEMAEFRSKFNRLPFNVRHDLAGHPLFTLQSLIDLTRRLPAHYTRYNSGEVSVGDGLYNGRQTGLSPEETIRRIEECGAWMTIRFAHEESAYGALMNQLLDQIRPLSEESASEMLMREAFIFVSSPNTVTPYHMDPEYNFLLQIRGTKTIHIFDRNDPEILNELDFEKYLSDGFAQLEFKPEYQAKAMSFDLWPGRGVHVPLMTPHWVQNGPGVSISFSITFRTPHSERLRMIHSANAFLRRTGFTPTSVGKSPLRDALKYKVYRTISAAQFLFSGKQAKERYKS
;
A
#
# COMPACT_ATOMS: atom_id res chain seq x y z
N MET A 1 -71.75 21.14 41.05
CA MET A 1 -71.70 21.49 39.62
C MET A 1 -70.23 21.66 39.23
N ASN A 2 -69.86 20.75 38.44
CA ASN A 2 -68.79 20.67 37.49
C ASN A 2 -67.34 21.11 37.87
N ALA A 3 -66.56 20.07 37.96
CA ALA A 3 -65.13 20.03 37.80
C ALA A 3 -64.70 20.34 36.36
N GLU A 4 -63.61 20.98 36.13
CA GLU A 4 -62.87 20.86 34.90
C GLU A 4 -61.38 20.58 35.17
N ASN A 5 -60.92 19.54 34.52
CA ASN A 5 -59.58 19.01 34.47
C ASN A 5 -58.60 20.03 33.85
N ILE A 6 -57.42 20.19 34.46
CA ILE A 6 -56.25 20.70 33.75
C ILE A 6 -55.20 19.62 33.80
N VAL A 7 -54.90 19.09 32.64
CA VAL A 7 -53.92 18.08 32.30
C VAL A 7 -52.52 18.64 32.57
N GLY A 8 -51.75 17.93 33.40
CA GLY A 8 -50.33 18.19 33.60
C GLY A 8 -49.53 17.84 32.35
N ALA A 9 -48.81 18.78 31.79
CA ALA A 9 -47.82 18.54 30.74
C ALA A 9 -46.59 17.87 31.34
N ASP A 10 -46.38 16.64 30.94
CA ASP A 10 -45.20 15.85 31.22
C ASP A 10 -44.00 16.47 30.46
N LEU A 11 -43.15 17.18 31.19
CA LEU A 11 -41.87 17.66 30.70
C LEU A 11 -40.89 16.46 30.63
N GLY A 12 -40.98 15.75 29.52
CA GLY A 12 -40.01 14.73 29.19
C GLY A 12 -38.59 15.27 29.23
N LEU A 13 -37.87 14.91 30.28
CA LEU A 13 -36.44 15.10 30.41
C LEU A 13 -35.75 14.36 29.22
N ILE A 14 -35.32 15.16 28.24
CA ILE A 14 -34.43 14.69 27.18
C ILE A 14 -33.11 14.32 27.87
N THR A 15 -32.94 13.06 28.19
CA THR A 15 -31.62 12.51 28.55
C THR A 15 -30.68 12.77 27.40
N PRO A 16 -29.48 13.35 27.64
CA PRO A 16 -28.51 13.52 26.58
C PRO A 16 -28.15 12.18 26.04
N ASN A 17 -28.43 12.01 24.76
CA ASN A 17 -28.10 10.83 23.96
C ASN A 17 -26.61 10.50 24.22
N ARG A 18 -26.36 9.37 24.86
CA ARG A 18 -25.03 8.80 25.00
C ARG A 18 -24.43 8.82 23.58
N ALA A 19 -23.46 9.70 23.35
CA ALA A 19 -22.65 9.69 22.18
C ALA A 19 -22.13 8.26 22.01
N ARG A 20 -22.69 7.54 21.06
CA ARG A 20 -22.12 6.30 20.54
C ARG A 20 -20.76 6.69 19.99
N GLN A 21 -19.71 6.51 20.75
CA GLN A 21 -18.42 6.12 20.23
C GLN A 21 -18.55 4.66 19.74
N ALA A 22 -19.39 4.46 18.74
CA ALA A 22 -19.23 3.33 17.85
C ALA A 22 -17.96 3.68 17.07
N THR A 23 -16.90 2.89 17.24
CA THR A 23 -15.81 2.81 16.28
C THR A 23 -16.49 2.42 14.97
N GLU A 24 -16.78 3.40 14.10
CA GLU A 24 -17.37 3.14 12.80
C GLU A 24 -16.37 2.28 12.05
N ASN A 25 -16.82 1.08 11.68
CA ASN A 25 -16.03 0.21 10.82
C ASN A 25 -15.91 0.92 9.46
N LEU A 26 -14.74 1.47 9.20
CA LEU A 26 -14.45 2.14 7.93
C LEU A 26 -14.15 1.16 6.80
N LEU A 27 -13.87 -0.10 7.12
CA LEU A 27 -13.65 -1.18 6.16
C LEU A 27 -14.76 -2.23 6.30
N ASP A 28 -15.20 -2.75 5.16
CA ASP A 28 -16.15 -3.84 5.04
C ASP A 28 -15.62 -4.88 4.05
N PHE A 29 -15.57 -6.13 4.47
CA PHE A 29 -15.13 -7.28 3.68
C PHE A 29 -15.74 -8.58 4.22
N GLU A 30 -15.90 -9.56 3.34
CA GLU A 30 -16.37 -10.88 3.71
C GLU A 30 -15.34 -11.64 4.53
N MET A 31 -15.67 -12.00 5.78
CA MET A 31 -14.77 -12.67 6.72
C MET A 31 -14.23 -14.01 6.20
N ALA A 32 -15.07 -14.79 5.53
CA ALA A 32 -14.68 -16.08 4.94
C ALA A 32 -13.70 -15.87 3.77
N GLU A 33 -13.95 -14.86 2.94
CA GLU A 33 -13.06 -14.48 1.85
C GLU A 33 -11.71 -14.02 2.38
N PHE A 34 -11.71 -13.14 3.40
CA PHE A 34 -10.48 -12.68 4.05
C PHE A 34 -9.64 -13.86 4.54
N ARG A 35 -10.20 -14.75 5.36
CA ARG A 35 -9.47 -15.91 5.91
C ARG A 35 -8.93 -16.87 4.84
N SER A 36 -9.66 -17.04 3.75
CA SER A 36 -9.25 -17.95 2.66
C SER A 36 -8.19 -17.36 1.74
N LYS A 37 -8.23 -16.04 1.50
CA LYS A 37 -7.43 -15.37 0.48
C LYS A 37 -6.29 -14.51 1.04
N PHE A 38 -6.38 -14.02 2.28
CA PHE A 38 -5.37 -13.12 2.84
C PHE A 38 -3.96 -13.66 2.64
N ASN A 39 -3.07 -12.83 2.10
CA ASN A 39 -1.70 -13.13 1.69
C ASN A 39 -1.55 -14.29 0.67
N ARG A 40 -2.61 -14.76 0.07
CA ARG A 40 -2.58 -15.83 -0.96
C ARG A 40 -3.05 -15.31 -2.32
N LEU A 41 -4.21 -14.68 -2.30
CA LEU A 41 -4.88 -14.15 -3.49
C LEU A 41 -5.40 -12.74 -3.20
N PRO A 42 -5.50 -11.87 -4.21
CA PRO A 42 -6.16 -10.59 -4.07
C PRO A 42 -7.66 -10.77 -3.84
N PHE A 43 -8.28 -9.83 -3.14
CA PHE A 43 -9.73 -9.77 -2.95
C PHE A 43 -10.21 -8.34 -2.74
N ASN A 44 -11.50 -8.10 -3.06
CA ASN A 44 -12.12 -6.80 -2.90
C ASN A 44 -12.38 -6.46 -1.44
N VAL A 45 -12.24 -5.17 -1.11
CA VAL A 45 -12.71 -4.57 0.14
C VAL A 45 -13.60 -3.38 -0.17
N ARG A 46 -14.51 -3.03 0.73
CA ARG A 46 -15.28 -1.78 0.72
C ARG A 46 -14.79 -0.86 1.81
N HIS A 47 -14.97 0.44 1.63
CA HIS A 47 -14.59 1.42 2.64
C HIS A 47 -15.43 2.70 2.56
N ASP A 48 -15.58 3.40 3.68
CA ASP A 48 -16.37 4.62 3.81
C ASP A 48 -15.52 5.91 3.74
N LEU A 49 -14.44 5.89 2.94
CA LEU A 49 -13.55 7.05 2.79
C LEU A 49 -13.84 7.91 1.54
N ALA A 50 -14.86 7.56 0.75
CA ALA A 50 -15.26 8.37 -0.40
C ALA A 50 -15.69 9.77 0.09
N GLY A 51 -15.05 10.83 -0.45
CA GLY A 51 -15.33 12.21 -0.02
C GLY A 51 -14.75 12.60 1.35
N HIS A 52 -13.93 11.77 1.98
CA HIS A 52 -13.31 12.10 3.26
C HIS A 52 -12.44 13.37 3.16
N PRO A 53 -12.56 14.34 4.10
CA PRO A 53 -11.94 15.68 3.98
C PRO A 53 -10.41 15.68 3.88
N LEU A 54 -9.71 14.67 4.39
CA LEU A 54 -8.26 14.54 4.25
C LEU A 54 -7.80 14.33 2.79
N PHE A 55 -8.69 13.90 1.89
CA PHE A 55 -8.34 13.61 0.50
C PHE A 55 -8.86 14.64 -0.51
N THR A 56 -9.23 15.84 -0.06
CA THR A 56 -9.44 16.99 -0.98
C THR A 56 -8.10 17.42 -1.58
N LEU A 57 -8.10 17.95 -2.80
CA LEU A 57 -6.84 18.43 -3.41
C LEU A 57 -6.15 19.47 -2.53
N GLN A 58 -6.92 20.35 -1.87
CA GLN A 58 -6.36 21.34 -0.95
C GLN A 58 -5.69 20.68 0.27
N SER A 59 -6.33 19.68 0.89
CA SER A 59 -5.75 18.95 2.01
C SER A 59 -4.45 18.23 1.62
N LEU A 60 -4.37 17.70 0.39
CA LEU A 60 -3.17 17.05 -0.13
C LEU A 60 -2.06 18.07 -0.43
N ILE A 61 -2.38 19.26 -0.95
CA ILE A 61 -1.42 20.36 -1.08
C ILE A 61 -0.85 20.74 0.29
N ASP A 62 -1.70 20.89 1.30
CA ASP A 62 -1.26 21.24 2.64
C ASP A 62 -0.43 20.11 3.29
N LEU A 63 -0.74 18.85 2.97
CA LEU A 63 0.05 17.70 3.39
C LEU A 63 1.47 17.75 2.81
N THR A 64 1.62 18.02 1.49
CA THR A 64 2.95 18.09 0.87
C THR A 64 3.84 19.17 1.46
N ARG A 65 3.26 20.24 2.00
CA ARG A 65 4.00 21.31 2.69
C ARG A 65 4.47 20.93 4.10
N ARG A 66 3.73 20.05 4.77
CA ARG A 66 4.06 19.62 6.14
C ARG A 66 5.04 18.45 6.15
N LEU A 67 5.06 17.63 5.11
CA LEU A 67 5.97 16.50 5.01
C LEU A 67 7.32 16.90 4.41
N PRO A 68 8.41 16.16 4.70
CA PRO A 68 9.69 16.34 4.03
C PRO A 68 9.55 16.24 2.50
N ALA A 69 10.19 17.13 1.76
CA ALA A 69 10.04 17.21 0.29
C ALA A 69 10.37 15.89 -0.42
N HIS A 70 11.33 15.10 0.08
CA HIS A 70 11.72 13.82 -0.49
C HIS A 70 10.68 12.70 -0.27
N TYR A 71 9.60 12.95 0.48
CA TYR A 71 8.46 12.04 0.59
C TYR A 71 7.50 12.15 -0.58
N THR A 72 7.58 13.22 -1.35
CA THR A 72 6.76 13.39 -2.54
C THR A 72 7.58 13.01 -3.77
N ARG A 73 7.09 12.01 -4.51
CA ARG A 73 7.64 11.61 -5.81
C ARG A 73 6.57 11.80 -6.87
N TYR A 74 6.95 12.36 -8.00
CA TYR A 74 6.04 12.59 -9.11
C TYR A 74 6.79 12.60 -10.43
N ASN A 75 6.15 12.03 -11.43
CA ASN A 75 6.67 11.91 -12.79
C ASN A 75 5.60 12.35 -13.78
N SER A 76 6.00 12.63 -15.02
CA SER A 76 5.03 12.65 -16.12
C SER A 76 4.40 11.27 -16.24
N GLY A 77 3.09 11.20 -16.41
CA GLY A 77 2.35 9.96 -16.60
C GLY A 77 2.53 9.31 -17.97
N GLU A 78 3.46 9.82 -18.80
CA GLU A 78 3.86 9.25 -20.07
C GLU A 78 4.81 8.07 -19.86
N VAL A 79 4.30 7.05 -19.19
CA VAL A 79 5.01 5.78 -18.94
C VAL A 79 4.14 4.62 -19.40
N SER A 80 4.77 3.59 -19.93
CA SER A 80 4.10 2.35 -20.30
C SER A 80 4.19 1.32 -19.16
N VAL A 81 3.43 0.24 -19.28
CA VAL A 81 3.40 -0.83 -18.27
C VAL A 81 4.77 -1.45 -18.03
N GLY A 82 5.60 -1.57 -19.07
CA GLY A 82 6.94 -2.17 -18.99
C GLY A 82 8.06 -1.21 -18.57
N ASP A 83 7.76 0.06 -18.29
CA ASP A 83 8.75 1.03 -17.84
C ASP A 83 9.10 0.83 -16.35
N GLY A 84 10.25 1.35 -15.92
CA GLY A 84 10.56 1.39 -14.49
C GLY A 84 9.65 2.35 -13.74
N LEU A 85 9.23 1.98 -12.54
CA LEU A 85 8.28 2.73 -11.72
C LEU A 85 8.67 4.23 -11.54
N TYR A 86 9.95 4.54 -11.60
CA TYR A 86 10.48 5.90 -11.41
C TYR A 86 11.18 6.46 -12.64
N ASN A 87 11.01 5.86 -13.83
CA ASN A 87 11.67 6.30 -15.06
C ASN A 87 10.95 7.46 -15.77
N GLY A 88 9.79 7.89 -15.27
CA GLY A 88 9.06 9.03 -15.82
C GLY A 88 9.89 10.34 -15.76
N ARG A 89 9.73 11.20 -16.77
CA ARG A 89 10.34 12.53 -16.78
C ARG A 89 9.75 13.38 -15.66
N GLN A 90 10.57 14.22 -15.05
CA GLN A 90 10.08 15.23 -14.13
C GLN A 90 9.19 16.24 -14.86
N THR A 91 8.05 16.59 -14.27
CA THR A 91 7.12 17.57 -14.88
C THR A 91 7.64 19.00 -14.86
N GLY A 92 8.68 19.28 -14.07
CA GLY A 92 9.18 20.64 -13.83
C GLY A 92 8.29 21.50 -12.92
N LEU A 93 7.16 20.95 -12.45
CA LEU A 93 6.25 21.62 -11.53
C LEU A 93 6.65 21.32 -10.06
N SER A 94 6.25 22.18 -9.11
CA SER A 94 6.33 21.84 -7.69
C SER A 94 5.28 20.78 -7.33
N PRO A 95 5.40 20.09 -6.17
CA PRO A 95 4.38 19.16 -5.71
C PRO A 95 2.99 19.81 -5.64
N GLU A 96 2.90 21.02 -5.08
CA GLU A 96 1.64 21.75 -4.95
C GLU A 96 1.04 22.11 -6.31
N GLU A 97 1.89 22.56 -7.23
CA GLU A 97 1.44 22.93 -8.57
C GLU A 97 1.02 21.71 -9.38
N THR A 98 1.71 20.58 -9.20
CA THR A 98 1.32 19.30 -9.78
C THR A 98 -0.08 18.89 -9.31
N ILE A 99 -0.38 19.02 -7.99
CA ILE A 99 -1.72 18.68 -7.47
C ILE A 99 -2.78 19.68 -7.98
N ARG A 100 -2.49 20.99 -8.04
CA ARG A 100 -3.45 21.97 -8.57
C ARG A 100 -3.80 21.69 -10.03
N ARG A 101 -2.84 21.26 -10.83
CA ARG A 101 -2.97 21.01 -12.26
C ARG A 101 -3.11 19.53 -12.60
N ILE A 102 -3.43 18.69 -11.61
CA ILE A 102 -3.43 17.23 -11.79
C ILE A 102 -4.38 16.75 -12.88
N GLU A 103 -5.42 17.50 -13.19
CA GLU A 103 -6.37 17.16 -14.24
C GLU A 103 -5.75 17.26 -15.65
N GLU A 104 -4.78 18.17 -15.84
CA GLU A 104 -4.23 18.50 -17.16
C GLU A 104 -2.74 18.21 -17.32
N CYS A 105 -1.98 18.10 -16.21
CA CYS A 105 -0.51 18.04 -16.27
C CYS A 105 0.06 16.65 -16.62
N GLY A 106 -0.81 15.65 -16.81
CA GLY A 106 -0.38 14.31 -17.19
C GLY A 106 0.55 13.65 -16.15
N ALA A 107 0.41 13.97 -14.86
CA ALA A 107 1.33 13.51 -13.84
C ALA A 107 0.79 12.29 -13.06
N TRP A 108 1.73 11.50 -12.58
CA TRP A 108 1.52 10.49 -11.54
C TRP A 108 2.35 10.88 -10.32
N MET A 109 1.73 10.98 -9.15
CA MET A 109 2.34 11.40 -7.91
C MET A 109 2.09 10.41 -6.78
N THR A 110 3.10 10.18 -5.95
CA THR A 110 2.99 9.47 -4.69
C THR A 110 3.44 10.38 -3.54
N ILE A 111 2.57 10.57 -2.53
CA ILE A 111 2.92 11.13 -1.23
C ILE A 111 3.21 9.94 -0.32
N ARG A 112 4.48 9.74 -0.01
CA ARG A 112 4.98 8.62 0.79
C ARG A 112 4.95 8.97 2.27
N PHE A 113 4.79 7.96 3.11
CA PHE A 113 4.81 8.12 4.57
C PHE A 113 3.81 9.17 5.09
N ALA A 114 2.63 9.23 4.45
CA ALA A 114 1.58 10.16 4.85
C ALA A 114 1.19 10.02 6.33
N HIS A 115 1.42 8.85 6.92
CA HIS A 115 1.17 8.55 8.34
C HIS A 115 2.08 9.31 9.32
N GLU A 116 3.17 9.93 8.87
CA GLU A 116 3.99 10.82 9.72
C GLU A 116 3.25 12.13 10.03
N GLU A 117 2.21 12.47 9.27
CA GLU A 117 1.25 13.52 9.64
C GLU A 117 0.12 12.90 10.49
N SER A 118 -0.17 13.52 11.63
CA SER A 118 -0.96 12.92 12.71
C SER A 118 -2.36 12.47 12.29
N ALA A 119 -3.07 13.25 11.46
CA ALA A 119 -4.44 12.94 11.04
C ALA A 119 -4.47 11.72 10.09
N TYR A 120 -3.52 11.64 9.16
CA TYR A 120 -3.40 10.48 8.26
C TYR A 120 -2.89 9.24 8.99
N GLY A 121 -1.98 9.43 9.97
CA GLY A 121 -1.51 8.36 10.84
C GLY A 121 -2.63 7.78 11.70
N ALA A 122 -3.49 8.63 12.26
CA ALA A 122 -4.65 8.19 13.02
C ALA A 122 -5.64 7.39 12.14
N LEU A 123 -5.93 7.88 10.94
CA LEU A 123 -6.81 7.19 9.99
C LEU A 123 -6.23 5.85 9.55
N MET A 124 -4.94 5.79 9.20
CA MET A 124 -4.26 4.54 8.87
C MET A 124 -4.37 3.52 10.02
N ASN A 125 -4.09 3.95 11.25
CA ASN A 125 -4.16 3.05 12.41
C ASN A 125 -5.59 2.57 12.65
N GLN A 126 -6.61 3.42 12.53
CA GLN A 126 -8.00 3.03 12.65
C GLN A 126 -8.38 1.94 11.64
N LEU A 127 -7.95 2.05 10.39
CA LEU A 127 -8.20 1.06 9.34
C LEU A 127 -7.43 -0.24 9.59
N LEU A 128 -6.13 -0.16 9.91
CA LEU A 128 -5.30 -1.35 10.15
C LEU A 128 -5.70 -2.08 11.44
N ASP A 129 -6.20 -1.38 12.46
CA ASP A 129 -6.72 -2.01 13.68
C ASP A 129 -7.98 -2.83 13.44
N GLN A 130 -8.79 -2.51 12.42
CA GLN A 130 -9.91 -3.35 11.99
C GLN A 130 -9.46 -4.64 11.28
N ILE A 131 -8.33 -4.57 10.58
CA ILE A 131 -7.75 -5.72 9.86
C ILE A 131 -6.92 -6.61 10.80
N ARG A 132 -6.28 -6.02 11.81
CA ARG A 132 -5.29 -6.68 12.67
C ARG A 132 -5.75 -8.03 13.24
N PRO A 133 -6.93 -8.17 13.86
CA PRO A 133 -7.33 -9.44 14.46
C PRO A 133 -7.34 -10.61 13.46
N LEU A 134 -7.73 -10.33 12.22
CA LEU A 134 -7.81 -11.33 11.15
C LEU A 134 -6.46 -11.63 10.49
N SER A 135 -5.64 -10.60 10.30
CA SER A 135 -4.31 -10.79 9.71
C SER A 135 -3.38 -11.52 10.67
N GLU A 136 -3.48 -11.25 11.98
CA GLU A 136 -2.66 -11.90 13.00
C GLU A 136 -3.04 -13.36 13.24
N GLU A 137 -4.25 -13.80 12.88
CA GLU A 137 -4.62 -15.23 12.83
C GLU A 137 -3.71 -16.04 11.89
N SER A 138 -3.19 -15.43 10.82
CA SER A 138 -2.44 -16.11 9.75
C SER A 138 -1.02 -15.60 9.52
N ALA A 139 -0.72 -14.36 9.89
CA ALA A 139 0.53 -13.69 9.52
C ALA A 139 1.34 -13.13 10.70
N SER A 140 0.93 -13.37 11.94
CA SER A 140 1.54 -12.79 13.15
C SER A 140 1.47 -11.25 13.24
N GLU A 141 2.14 -10.67 14.21
CA GLU A 141 2.13 -9.24 14.56
C GLU A 141 2.34 -8.30 13.37
N MET A 142 1.54 -7.24 13.30
CA MET A 142 1.75 -6.15 12.34
C MET A 142 2.90 -5.25 12.76
N LEU A 143 3.89 -5.14 11.89
CA LEU A 143 5.04 -4.25 12.04
C LEU A 143 5.04 -3.21 10.91
N MET A 144 5.75 -2.09 11.12
CA MET A 144 6.03 -1.09 10.08
C MET A 144 4.77 -0.71 9.29
N ARG A 145 3.78 -0.18 10.01
CA ARG A 145 2.56 0.36 9.39
C ARG A 145 2.90 1.65 8.65
N GLU A 146 2.56 1.70 7.37
CA GLU A 146 2.86 2.85 6.51
C GLU A 146 1.65 3.23 5.67
N ALA A 147 1.56 4.49 5.29
CA ALA A 147 0.51 5.00 4.43
C ALA A 147 1.08 5.80 3.26
N PHE A 148 0.52 5.56 2.09
CA PHE A 148 0.86 6.23 0.83
C PHE A 148 -0.40 6.81 0.20
N ILE A 149 -0.28 7.95 -0.45
CA ILE A 149 -1.37 8.54 -1.22
C ILE A 149 -0.92 8.68 -2.67
N PHE A 150 -1.70 8.10 -3.58
CA PHE A 150 -1.49 8.24 -5.01
C PHE A 150 -2.45 9.29 -5.56
N VAL A 151 -1.89 10.28 -6.28
CA VAL A 151 -2.65 11.33 -6.98
C VAL A 151 -2.25 11.28 -8.44
N SER A 152 -3.20 11.01 -9.31
CA SER A 152 -2.90 10.73 -10.72
C SER A 152 -3.82 11.49 -11.65
N SER A 153 -3.22 12.02 -12.72
CA SER A 153 -3.94 12.57 -13.86
C SER A 153 -4.77 11.50 -14.59
N PRO A 154 -5.78 11.92 -15.35
CA PRO A 154 -6.56 11.02 -16.20
C PRO A 154 -5.69 10.12 -17.09
N ASN A 155 -6.08 8.87 -17.23
CA ASN A 155 -5.51 7.86 -18.15
C ASN A 155 -4.02 7.51 -17.92
N THR A 156 -3.41 7.93 -16.82
CA THR A 156 -2.02 7.60 -16.51
C THR A 156 -1.87 6.13 -16.06
N VAL A 157 -0.67 5.58 -16.25
CA VAL A 157 -0.31 4.20 -15.89
C VAL A 157 0.62 4.22 -14.69
N THR A 158 0.41 3.29 -13.75
CA THR A 158 1.45 2.90 -12.79
C THR A 158 2.12 1.65 -13.34
N PRO A 159 3.42 1.67 -13.67
CA PRO A 159 4.13 0.56 -14.27
C PRO A 159 4.11 -0.73 -13.46
N TYR A 160 4.45 -1.83 -14.12
CA TYR A 160 4.51 -3.16 -13.53
C TYR A 160 5.59 -3.25 -12.45
N HIS A 161 5.18 -3.58 -11.23
CA HIS A 161 6.05 -3.65 -10.05
C HIS A 161 5.45 -4.60 -9.00
N MET A 162 6.15 -4.78 -7.89
CA MET A 162 5.63 -5.45 -6.69
C MET A 162 6.05 -4.70 -5.43
N ASP A 163 5.25 -4.81 -4.37
CA ASP A 163 5.52 -4.19 -3.08
C ASP A 163 5.98 -5.22 -2.05
N PRO A 164 6.98 -4.91 -1.21
CA PRO A 164 7.47 -5.81 -0.17
C PRO A 164 6.59 -5.77 1.10
N GLU A 165 5.40 -5.20 1.03
CA GLU A 165 4.41 -5.07 2.10
C GLU A 165 3.12 -5.81 1.77
N TYR A 166 2.33 -6.11 2.79
CA TYR A 166 0.89 -6.37 2.65
C TYR A 166 0.21 -5.04 2.38
N ASN A 167 -0.59 -4.96 1.34
CA ASN A 167 -1.18 -3.71 0.90
C ASN A 167 -2.71 -3.81 0.81
N PHE A 168 -3.39 -2.75 1.25
CA PHE A 168 -4.79 -2.49 0.98
C PHE A 168 -4.88 -1.15 0.25
N LEU A 169 -5.17 -1.21 -1.04
CA LEU A 169 -5.33 -0.04 -1.91
C LEU A 169 -6.79 0.38 -1.92
N LEU A 170 -7.09 1.56 -1.37
CA LEU A 170 -8.44 2.10 -1.21
C LEU A 170 -8.66 3.25 -2.18
N GLN A 171 -9.65 3.14 -3.07
CA GLN A 171 -9.95 4.18 -4.06
C GLN A 171 -10.87 5.24 -3.48
N ILE A 172 -10.39 6.48 -3.41
CA ILE A 172 -11.07 7.61 -2.79
C ILE A 172 -11.82 8.47 -3.82
N ARG A 173 -11.18 8.74 -4.96
CA ARG A 173 -11.73 9.57 -6.04
C ARG A 173 -11.33 9.03 -7.40
N GLY A 174 -12.21 9.20 -8.41
CA GLY A 174 -11.98 8.68 -9.76
C GLY A 174 -12.05 7.16 -9.83
N THR A 175 -11.65 6.60 -10.96
CA THR A 175 -11.66 5.16 -11.21
C THR A 175 -10.29 4.68 -11.63
N LYS A 176 -10.01 3.41 -11.42
CA LYS A 176 -8.83 2.71 -11.95
C LYS A 176 -9.07 1.22 -12.03
N THR A 177 -8.31 0.56 -12.89
CA THR A 177 -8.20 -0.90 -12.91
C THR A 177 -6.81 -1.29 -12.45
N ILE A 178 -6.72 -2.18 -11.46
CA ILE A 178 -5.45 -2.81 -11.07
C ILE A 178 -5.42 -4.24 -11.61
N HIS A 179 -4.32 -4.59 -12.26
CA HIS A 179 -4.04 -5.90 -12.81
C HIS A 179 -3.01 -6.60 -11.93
N ILE A 180 -3.40 -7.69 -11.29
CA ILE A 180 -2.61 -8.41 -10.29
C ILE A 180 -2.31 -9.80 -10.80
N PHE A 181 -1.06 -10.25 -10.64
CA PHE A 181 -0.57 -11.51 -11.18
C PHE A 181 -0.21 -12.49 -10.06
N ASP A 182 -0.37 -13.79 -10.30
CA ASP A 182 0.01 -14.78 -9.30
C ASP A 182 1.54 -14.83 -9.15
N ARG A 183 2.03 -14.45 -7.97
CA ARG A 183 3.46 -14.50 -7.64
C ARG A 183 4.05 -15.91 -7.61
N ASN A 184 3.20 -16.94 -7.55
CA ASN A 184 3.62 -18.34 -7.53
C ASN A 184 3.66 -18.96 -8.94
N ASP A 185 3.20 -18.24 -9.96
CA ASP A 185 3.35 -18.66 -11.35
C ASP A 185 4.81 -18.42 -11.80
N PRO A 186 5.60 -19.47 -12.06
CA PRO A 186 7.02 -19.34 -12.42
C PRO A 186 7.26 -18.64 -13.76
N GLU A 187 6.23 -18.52 -14.61
CA GLU A 187 6.31 -17.74 -15.85
C GLU A 187 6.17 -16.23 -15.58
N ILE A 188 5.50 -15.85 -14.49
CA ILE A 188 5.28 -14.45 -14.06
C ILE A 188 6.45 -13.97 -13.22
N LEU A 189 6.87 -14.77 -12.22
CA LEU A 189 7.91 -14.38 -11.27
C LEU A 189 8.71 -15.61 -10.86
N ASN A 190 9.97 -15.65 -11.21
CA ASN A 190 10.88 -16.69 -10.75
C ASN A 190 11.74 -16.21 -9.55
N GLU A 191 12.43 -17.13 -8.89
CA GLU A 191 13.21 -16.82 -7.70
C GLU A 191 14.34 -15.80 -7.98
N LEU A 192 14.93 -15.83 -9.19
CA LEU A 192 16.01 -14.91 -9.56
C LEU A 192 15.50 -13.49 -9.76
N ASP A 193 14.31 -13.31 -10.37
CA ASP A 193 13.67 -12.02 -10.53
C ASP A 193 13.35 -11.40 -9.16
N PHE A 194 12.85 -12.23 -8.25
CA PHE A 194 12.56 -11.85 -6.88
C PHE A 194 13.81 -11.40 -6.11
N GLU A 195 14.88 -12.21 -6.18
CA GLU A 195 16.16 -11.90 -5.55
C GLU A 195 16.80 -10.63 -6.13
N LYS A 196 16.74 -10.45 -7.45
CA LYS A 196 17.23 -9.26 -8.15
C LYS A 196 16.45 -8.03 -7.71
N TYR A 197 15.12 -8.11 -7.70
CA TYR A 197 14.26 -7.01 -7.27
C TYR A 197 14.59 -6.52 -5.86
N LEU A 198 14.80 -7.43 -4.91
CA LEU A 198 15.17 -7.07 -3.54
C LEU A 198 16.60 -6.53 -3.41
N SER A 199 17.54 -7.02 -4.24
CA SER A 199 18.95 -6.66 -4.12
C SER A 199 19.31 -5.35 -4.82
N ASP A 200 18.60 -5.00 -5.88
CA ASP A 200 18.87 -3.83 -6.72
C ASP A 200 18.02 -2.60 -6.31
N GLY A 201 17.45 -2.63 -5.10
CA GLY A 201 16.68 -1.52 -4.56
C GLY A 201 15.34 -1.33 -5.24
N PHE A 202 14.60 -2.43 -5.46
CA PHE A 202 13.33 -2.46 -6.19
C PHE A 202 13.48 -2.10 -7.67
N ALA A 203 14.46 -2.74 -8.31
CA ALA A 203 14.68 -2.64 -9.74
C ALA A 203 13.42 -3.02 -10.53
N GLN A 204 13.35 -2.54 -11.74
CA GLN A 204 12.28 -2.84 -12.68
C GLN A 204 12.07 -4.35 -12.85
N LEU A 205 10.80 -4.77 -12.75
CA LEU A 205 10.38 -6.10 -13.21
C LEU A 205 10.13 -6.05 -14.71
N GLU A 206 10.51 -7.12 -15.41
CA GLU A 206 10.19 -7.25 -16.83
C GLU A 206 8.71 -7.59 -17.00
N PHE A 207 7.97 -6.74 -17.70
CA PHE A 207 6.60 -7.03 -18.13
C PHE A 207 6.61 -7.57 -19.56
N LYS A 208 5.96 -8.70 -19.78
CA LYS A 208 5.72 -9.26 -21.12
C LYS A 208 4.24 -9.16 -21.47
N PRO A 209 3.89 -8.72 -22.69
CA PRO A 209 2.48 -8.54 -23.08
C PRO A 209 1.61 -9.79 -22.87
N GLU A 210 2.17 -10.99 -23.03
CA GLU A 210 1.49 -12.26 -22.81
C GLU A 210 1.06 -12.46 -21.35
N TYR A 211 1.70 -11.81 -20.39
CA TYR A 211 1.31 -11.89 -18.99
C TYR A 211 -0.10 -11.35 -18.76
N GLN A 212 -0.55 -10.39 -19.58
CA GLN A 212 -1.86 -9.77 -19.43
C GLN A 212 -3.01 -10.78 -19.42
N ALA A 213 -2.90 -11.87 -20.15
CA ALA A 213 -3.90 -12.94 -20.18
C ALA A 213 -4.04 -13.69 -18.83
N LYS A 214 -3.03 -13.58 -17.95
CA LYS A 214 -3.00 -14.22 -16.62
C LYS A 214 -3.39 -13.25 -15.49
N ALA A 215 -3.69 -11.99 -15.81
CA ALA A 215 -4.01 -10.98 -14.82
C ALA A 215 -5.38 -11.20 -14.19
N MET A 216 -5.44 -11.12 -12.87
CA MET A 216 -6.68 -10.89 -12.12
C MET A 216 -6.92 -9.38 -12.07
N SER A 217 -7.98 -8.90 -12.72
CA SER A 217 -8.26 -7.47 -12.84
C SER A 217 -9.37 -7.05 -11.87
N PHE A 218 -9.14 -5.93 -11.19
CA PHE A 218 -10.07 -5.34 -10.23
C PHE A 218 -10.36 -3.90 -10.62
N ASP A 219 -11.63 -3.61 -10.92
CA ASP A 219 -12.07 -2.25 -11.15
C ASP A 219 -12.38 -1.58 -9.81
N LEU A 220 -11.76 -0.42 -9.58
CA LEU A 220 -11.87 0.35 -8.37
C LEU A 220 -12.53 1.71 -8.65
N TRP A 221 -13.51 2.05 -7.83
CA TRP A 221 -14.19 3.34 -7.80
C TRP A 221 -14.33 3.82 -6.35
N PRO A 222 -14.77 5.06 -6.08
CA PRO A 222 -14.86 5.57 -4.70
C PRO A 222 -15.65 4.64 -3.78
N GLY A 223 -15.06 4.26 -2.66
CA GLY A 223 -15.60 3.29 -1.71
C GLY A 223 -15.22 1.83 -1.98
N ARG A 224 -14.42 1.56 -3.02
CA ARG A 224 -13.86 0.23 -3.31
C ARG A 224 -12.36 0.20 -3.13
N GLY A 225 -11.87 -0.93 -2.67
CA GLY A 225 -10.46 -1.21 -2.54
C GLY A 225 -10.15 -2.66 -2.84
N VAL A 226 -8.87 -2.98 -2.84
CA VAL A 226 -8.37 -4.34 -3.06
C VAL A 226 -7.22 -4.64 -2.11
N HIS A 227 -7.19 -5.87 -1.57
CA HIS A 227 -6.00 -6.41 -0.93
C HIS A 227 -5.03 -6.92 -1.99
N VAL A 228 -3.80 -6.41 -1.97
CA VAL A 228 -2.69 -6.92 -2.77
C VAL A 228 -1.78 -7.72 -1.83
N PRO A 229 -1.62 -9.04 -2.05
CA PRO A 229 -0.75 -9.86 -1.22
C PRO A 229 0.71 -9.42 -1.32
N LEU A 230 1.49 -9.77 -0.29
CA LEU A 230 2.93 -9.53 -0.21
C LEU A 230 3.66 -9.95 -1.50
N MET A 231 4.53 -9.08 -2.04
CA MET A 231 5.38 -9.36 -3.19
C MET A 231 4.61 -9.89 -4.42
N THR A 232 3.44 -9.36 -4.66
CA THR A 232 2.59 -9.77 -5.79
C THR A 232 2.73 -8.77 -6.92
N PRO A 233 3.19 -9.17 -8.11
CA PRO A 233 3.36 -8.27 -9.25
C PRO A 233 2.03 -7.68 -9.70
N HIS A 234 2.03 -6.37 -9.99
CA HIS A 234 0.84 -5.67 -10.44
C HIS A 234 1.17 -4.39 -11.20
N TRP A 235 0.20 -3.90 -11.96
CA TRP A 235 0.23 -2.59 -12.59
C TRP A 235 -1.16 -1.96 -12.58
N VAL A 236 -1.26 -0.63 -12.80
CA VAL A 236 -2.53 0.09 -12.68
C VAL A 236 -2.78 0.98 -13.88
N GLN A 237 -4.00 0.93 -14.42
CA GLN A 237 -4.54 1.88 -15.40
C GLN A 237 -5.50 2.82 -14.69
N ASN A 238 -5.21 4.12 -14.66
CA ASN A 238 -6.15 5.12 -14.17
C ASN A 238 -7.23 5.42 -15.23
N GLY A 239 -8.43 5.71 -14.75
CA GLY A 239 -9.58 6.06 -15.59
C GLY A 239 -9.52 7.50 -16.13
N PRO A 240 -10.62 7.97 -16.77
CA PRO A 240 -10.66 9.25 -17.49
C PRO A 240 -10.75 10.49 -16.58
N GLY A 241 -10.80 10.33 -15.28
CA GLY A 241 -10.83 11.43 -14.30
C GLY A 241 -9.63 11.42 -13.38
N VAL A 242 -9.46 12.51 -12.61
CA VAL A 242 -8.47 12.58 -11.53
C VAL A 242 -8.66 11.43 -10.56
N SER A 243 -7.60 10.70 -10.28
CA SER A 243 -7.62 9.52 -9.40
C SER A 243 -6.87 9.80 -8.11
N ILE A 244 -7.50 9.49 -6.96
CA ILE A 244 -6.88 9.54 -5.63
C ILE A 244 -7.10 8.20 -4.96
N SER A 245 -6.01 7.58 -4.49
CA SER A 245 -6.06 6.35 -3.70
C SER A 245 -5.27 6.50 -2.42
N PHE A 246 -5.72 5.84 -1.38
CA PHE A 246 -5.03 5.70 -0.11
C PHE A 246 -4.59 4.23 0.04
N SER A 247 -3.28 4.00 0.10
CA SER A 247 -2.68 2.69 0.31
C SER A 247 -2.21 2.61 1.75
N ILE A 248 -2.70 1.62 2.48
CA ILE A 248 -2.26 1.30 3.83
C ILE A 248 -1.54 -0.04 3.81
N THR A 249 -0.33 -0.03 4.35
CA THR A 249 0.56 -1.19 4.28
C THR A 249 1.09 -1.56 5.65
N PHE A 250 1.54 -2.80 5.77
CA PHE A 250 2.28 -3.26 6.94
C PHE A 250 3.19 -4.43 6.57
N ARG A 251 4.14 -4.73 7.45
CA ARG A 251 4.98 -5.91 7.39
C ARG A 251 4.74 -6.79 8.60
N THR A 252 5.30 -8.00 8.58
CA THR A 252 5.27 -8.94 9.68
C THR A 252 6.66 -9.51 9.91
N PRO A 253 6.96 -10.10 11.09
CA PRO A 253 8.21 -10.82 11.29
C PRO A 253 8.45 -11.90 10.24
N HIS A 254 7.38 -12.53 9.73
CA HIS A 254 7.46 -13.52 8.67
C HIS A 254 7.90 -12.90 7.33
N SER A 255 7.27 -11.80 6.91
CA SER A 255 7.63 -11.11 5.66
C SER A 255 9.06 -10.58 5.69
N GLU A 256 9.48 -10.00 6.81
CA GLU A 256 10.86 -9.55 7.00
C GLU A 256 11.87 -10.69 6.97
N ARG A 257 11.52 -11.82 7.59
CA ARG A 257 12.36 -13.02 7.51
C ARG A 257 12.52 -13.52 6.07
N LEU A 258 11.43 -13.62 5.30
CA LEU A 258 11.48 -14.03 3.90
C LEU A 258 12.36 -13.08 3.07
N ARG A 259 12.15 -11.78 3.22
CA ARG A 259 12.96 -10.75 2.55
C ARG A 259 14.46 -10.95 2.82
N MET A 260 14.84 -11.15 4.09
CA MET A 260 16.23 -11.36 4.48
C MET A 260 16.81 -12.66 3.89
N ILE A 261 16.05 -13.75 3.80
CA ILE A 261 16.51 -15.01 3.21
C ILE A 261 16.75 -14.87 1.71
N HIS A 262 15.83 -14.19 0.98
CA HIS A 262 16.01 -13.90 -0.45
C HIS A 262 17.20 -12.97 -0.69
N SER A 263 17.37 -11.94 0.12
CA SER A 263 18.55 -11.07 0.04
C SER A 263 19.85 -11.81 0.32
N ALA A 264 19.84 -12.78 1.23
CA ALA A 264 20.99 -13.69 1.45
C ALA A 264 21.27 -14.56 0.24
N ASN A 265 20.24 -15.10 -0.42
CA ASN A 265 20.39 -15.85 -1.65
C ASN A 265 21.00 -14.99 -2.77
N ALA A 266 20.50 -13.78 -2.96
CA ALA A 266 21.04 -12.82 -3.93
C ALA A 266 22.53 -12.53 -3.68
N PHE A 267 22.90 -12.30 -2.43
CA PHE A 267 24.31 -12.12 -2.05
C PHE A 267 25.16 -13.34 -2.36
N LEU A 268 24.71 -14.54 -1.99
CA LEU A 268 25.43 -15.78 -2.27
C LEU A 268 25.64 -16.01 -3.78
N ARG A 269 24.61 -15.75 -4.62
CA ARG A 269 24.74 -15.87 -6.09
C ARG A 269 25.76 -14.89 -6.66
N ARG A 270 25.83 -13.66 -6.15
CA ARG A 270 26.84 -12.66 -6.56
C ARG A 270 28.26 -13.09 -6.23
N THR A 271 28.44 -13.94 -5.21
CA THR A 271 29.74 -14.51 -4.85
C THR A 271 30.04 -15.85 -5.51
N GLY A 272 29.21 -16.29 -6.46
CA GLY A 272 29.41 -17.51 -7.25
C GLY A 272 28.81 -18.79 -6.65
N PHE A 273 28.10 -18.70 -5.52
CA PHE A 273 27.43 -19.85 -4.92
C PHE A 273 26.01 -20.06 -5.51
N THR A 274 25.56 -21.30 -5.52
CA THR A 274 24.17 -21.66 -5.84
C THR A 274 23.42 -21.96 -4.53
N PRO A 275 22.66 -21.01 -3.98
CA PRO A 275 21.94 -21.23 -2.75
C PRO A 275 20.74 -22.16 -2.95
N THR A 276 20.35 -22.87 -1.90
CA THR A 276 19.09 -23.62 -1.88
C THR A 276 17.92 -22.64 -1.96
N SER A 277 16.91 -22.93 -2.79
CA SER A 277 15.68 -22.13 -2.88
C SER A 277 15.01 -21.99 -1.52
N VAL A 278 14.36 -20.85 -1.33
CA VAL A 278 13.64 -20.53 -0.08
C VAL A 278 12.53 -21.55 0.15
N GLY A 279 12.36 -22.00 1.38
CA GLY A 279 11.37 -23.01 1.78
C GLY A 279 11.79 -24.47 1.55
N LYS A 280 12.83 -24.74 0.77
CA LYS A 280 13.30 -26.13 0.52
C LYS A 280 14.07 -26.74 1.70
N SER A 281 14.64 -25.92 2.58
CA SER A 281 15.39 -26.40 3.76
C SER A 281 15.25 -25.41 4.93
N PRO A 282 14.38 -25.68 5.91
CA PRO A 282 14.18 -24.79 7.05
C PRO A 282 15.47 -24.48 7.84
N LEU A 283 16.40 -25.44 7.93
CA LEU A 283 17.68 -25.24 8.62
C LEU A 283 18.60 -24.26 7.85
N ARG A 284 18.70 -24.45 6.51
CA ARG A 284 19.49 -23.53 5.66
C ARG A 284 18.88 -22.13 5.65
N ASP A 285 17.56 -22.03 5.58
CA ASP A 285 16.88 -20.73 5.63
C ASP A 285 17.06 -20.05 6.98
N ALA A 286 17.06 -20.81 8.09
CA ALA A 286 17.36 -20.26 9.41
C ALA A 286 18.81 -19.73 9.50
N LEU A 287 19.77 -20.46 8.91
CA LEU A 287 21.17 -20.03 8.85
C LEU A 287 21.34 -18.77 8.00
N LYS A 288 20.79 -18.75 6.77
CA LYS A 288 20.80 -17.58 5.89
C LYS A 288 20.23 -16.35 6.56
N TYR A 289 19.07 -16.49 7.21
CA TYR A 289 18.43 -15.41 7.97
C TYR A 289 19.34 -14.85 9.06
N LYS A 290 19.90 -15.72 9.91
CA LYS A 290 20.79 -15.31 11.02
C LYS A 290 22.02 -14.58 10.50
N VAL A 291 22.72 -15.17 9.52
CA VAL A 291 23.94 -14.58 8.95
C VAL A 291 23.64 -13.24 8.27
N TYR A 292 22.64 -13.19 7.40
CA TYR A 292 22.31 -11.95 6.69
C TYR A 292 21.82 -10.83 7.63
N ARG A 293 21.05 -11.18 8.66
CA ARG A 293 20.64 -10.23 9.71
C ARG A 293 21.83 -9.63 10.43
N THR A 294 22.84 -10.45 10.74
CA THR A 294 24.09 -9.97 11.39
C THR A 294 24.89 -9.04 10.46
N ILE A 295 25.02 -9.41 9.19
CA ILE A 295 25.70 -8.58 8.17
C ILE A 295 24.95 -7.25 8.00
N SER A 296 23.63 -7.27 7.86
CA SER A 296 22.83 -6.05 7.70
C SER A 296 22.90 -5.14 8.93
N ALA A 297 22.90 -5.70 10.14
CA ALA A 297 23.07 -4.94 11.37
C ALA A 297 24.46 -4.32 11.46
N ALA A 298 25.51 -5.05 11.08
CA ALA A 298 26.87 -4.51 11.03
C ALA A 298 26.99 -3.39 9.98
N GLN A 299 26.45 -3.59 8.77
CA GLN A 299 26.42 -2.53 7.75
C GLN A 299 25.69 -1.27 8.22
N PHE A 300 24.60 -1.43 8.96
CA PHE A 300 23.87 -0.31 9.55
C PHE A 300 24.72 0.47 10.55
N LEU A 301 25.45 -0.22 11.42
CA LEU A 301 26.34 0.41 12.41
C LEU A 301 27.52 1.13 11.77
N PHE A 302 28.09 0.58 10.69
CA PHE A 302 29.25 1.18 10.00
C PHE A 302 28.87 2.26 8.98
N SER A 303 27.66 2.21 8.38
CA SER A 303 27.22 3.16 7.36
C SER A 303 26.46 4.38 7.89
N GLY A 304 26.20 4.41 9.18
CA GLY A 304 25.78 5.59 10.02
C GLY A 304 24.61 6.38 9.48
N LYS A 305 24.14 6.55 8.41
CA LYS A 305 22.95 7.28 7.89
C LYS A 305 22.40 6.74 6.56
N GLN A 306 23.22 6.05 5.78
CA GLN A 306 22.83 5.63 4.42
C GLN A 306 21.75 4.55 4.40
N ALA A 307 21.58 3.77 5.46
CA ALA A 307 20.55 2.74 5.51
C ALA A 307 19.12 3.32 5.67
N LYS A 308 18.99 4.45 6.37
CA LYS A 308 17.71 5.19 6.43
C LYS A 308 17.36 5.85 5.10
N GLU A 309 18.36 6.25 4.31
CA GLU A 309 18.16 6.88 3.01
C GLU A 309 17.82 5.85 1.91
N ARG A 310 18.39 4.62 1.96
CA ARG A 310 18.03 3.56 1.00
C ARG A 310 16.57 3.09 1.10
N TYR A 311 15.96 3.22 2.25
CA TYR A 311 14.52 3.00 2.42
C TYR A 311 13.70 4.25 2.09
N LYS A 312 14.34 5.42 2.03
CA LYS A 312 13.73 6.71 1.70
C LYS A 312 14.00 7.15 0.24
N SER A 313 14.89 6.46 -0.46
CA SER A 313 15.14 6.65 -1.89
C SER A 313 14.25 5.69 -2.71
#